data_a69e61e4258b9907cbe9357e80d21153
#
_entry.id   a69e61e4258b9907cbe9357e80d21153
#
_cell.length_a   1.000
_cell.length_b   1.000
_cell.length_c   1.000
_cell.angle_alpha   90.00
_cell.angle_beta   90.00
_cell.angle_gamma   90.00
#
_symmetry.space_group_name_H-M   'P 1'
#
loop_
_entity.id
_entity.type
_entity.pdbx_description
1 polymer ?
#
loop_
_entity_poly.entity_id
_entity_poly.type
_entity_poly.pdbx_seq_one_letter_code
_entity_poly.pdbx_strand_id
1 'polypeptide(L)'
;MHAVRMIEKGEYDSLILRELMAESGELGQLARKLDEMALIVLHRDNHLRLLNKVIPVGVSLSAERDFNRLLETVVAEAQAFTNADAGTMYLLEGQELRFVILRNTSLDLKMGGTSGDPIRFKPVQLYSEDGSENLSNVASYAALKKQRVKVADAYTAEGFDFSGTKAFDSQTGYRSKSFLTTPLENKEGQVIGVLQLINAKDAATGETVEFKDDEVLEALIMLATAALDGYIREATLRQEIAKLRIEINQPRRTRQVEEITDTEFFRNLQIKAQAIREQNRK
;
A
#
# COMPACT_ATOMS: atom_id res chain seq x y z
N MET A 1 5.71 -23.47 -33.15
CA MET A 1 6.88 -22.69 -32.70
C MET A 1 6.45 -21.43 -31.94
N HIS A 2 5.47 -20.63 -32.42
CA HIS A 2 5.06 -19.40 -31.70
C HIS A 2 4.41 -19.71 -30.34
N ALA A 3 3.43 -20.61 -30.29
CA ALA A 3 2.76 -21.03 -29.04
C ALA A 3 3.74 -21.56 -27.99
N VAL A 4 4.73 -22.37 -28.37
CA VAL A 4 5.74 -22.89 -27.43
C VAL A 4 6.56 -21.78 -26.80
N ARG A 5 6.99 -20.77 -27.57
CA ARG A 5 7.70 -19.60 -27.04
C ARG A 5 6.85 -18.78 -26.07
N MET A 6 5.55 -18.69 -26.33
CA MET A 6 4.63 -17.98 -25.41
C MET A 6 4.44 -18.73 -24.11
N ILE A 7 4.41 -20.09 -24.15
CA ILE A 7 4.36 -20.92 -22.93
C ILE A 7 5.65 -20.74 -22.12
N GLU A 8 6.82 -20.77 -22.76
CA GLU A 8 8.12 -20.55 -22.09
C GLU A 8 8.21 -19.18 -21.42
N LYS A 9 7.55 -18.15 -21.98
CA LYS A 9 7.50 -16.80 -21.41
C LYS A 9 6.40 -16.60 -20.36
N GLY A 10 5.54 -17.60 -20.13
CA GLY A 10 4.35 -17.46 -19.27
C GLY A 10 3.25 -16.56 -19.86
N GLU A 11 3.28 -16.31 -21.16
CA GLU A 11 2.38 -15.37 -21.87
C GLU A 11 1.40 -16.12 -22.81
N TYR A 12 1.24 -17.41 -22.62
CA TYR A 12 0.38 -18.20 -23.49
C TYR A 12 -1.10 -17.89 -23.22
N ASP A 13 -1.86 -17.71 -24.32
CA ASP A 13 -3.30 -17.58 -24.34
C ASP A 13 -3.87 -18.63 -25.32
N SER A 14 -4.92 -19.34 -24.92
CA SER A 14 -5.61 -20.35 -25.74
C SER A 14 -6.10 -19.79 -27.08
N LEU A 15 -6.30 -18.47 -27.19
CA LEU A 15 -6.66 -17.80 -28.44
C LEU A 15 -5.63 -18.04 -29.56
N ILE A 16 -4.35 -18.27 -29.21
CA ILE A 16 -3.27 -18.53 -30.16
C ILE A 16 -3.50 -19.82 -30.96
N LEU A 17 -4.13 -20.83 -30.37
CA LEU A 17 -4.41 -22.12 -31.01
C LEU A 17 -5.88 -22.30 -31.40
N ARG A 18 -6.73 -21.29 -31.21
CA ARG A 18 -8.18 -21.38 -31.36
C ARG A 18 -8.63 -21.91 -32.73
N GLU A 19 -8.02 -21.39 -33.80
CA GLU A 19 -8.35 -21.82 -35.17
C GLU A 19 -7.96 -23.29 -35.41
N LEU A 20 -6.76 -23.69 -34.96
CA LEU A 20 -6.28 -25.06 -35.10
C LEU A 20 -7.10 -26.05 -34.25
N MET A 21 -7.53 -25.62 -33.05
CA MET A 21 -8.39 -26.46 -32.19
C MET A 21 -9.79 -26.69 -32.77
N ALA A 22 -10.26 -25.82 -33.65
CA ALA A 22 -11.53 -25.97 -34.36
C ALA A 22 -11.48 -26.98 -35.53
N GLU A 23 -10.28 -27.32 -35.99
CA GLU A 23 -10.10 -28.28 -37.06
C GLU A 23 -10.48 -29.72 -36.66
N SER A 24 -11.08 -30.45 -37.60
CA SER A 24 -11.37 -31.86 -37.44
C SER A 24 -10.14 -32.70 -37.85
N GLY A 25 -9.76 -33.71 -37.03
CA GLY A 25 -8.65 -34.59 -37.34
C GLY A 25 -7.49 -34.51 -36.36
N GLU A 26 -6.36 -35.11 -36.76
CA GLU A 26 -5.16 -35.22 -35.89
C GLU A 26 -4.58 -33.88 -35.48
N LEU A 27 -4.59 -32.88 -36.39
CA LEU A 27 -4.05 -31.57 -36.15
C LEU A 27 -4.84 -30.82 -35.06
N GLY A 28 -6.20 -30.88 -35.15
CA GLY A 28 -7.05 -30.30 -34.12
C GLY A 28 -6.94 -31.01 -32.77
N GLN A 29 -6.77 -32.34 -32.78
CA GLN A 29 -6.51 -33.09 -31.54
C GLN A 29 -5.18 -32.72 -30.92
N LEU A 30 -4.14 -32.57 -31.72
CA LEU A 30 -2.82 -32.14 -31.25
C LEU A 30 -2.87 -30.71 -30.66
N ALA A 31 -3.56 -29.78 -31.34
CA ALA A 31 -3.73 -28.40 -30.86
C ALA A 31 -4.45 -28.35 -29.50
N ARG A 32 -5.54 -29.12 -29.32
CA ARG A 32 -6.26 -29.22 -28.05
C ARG A 32 -5.39 -29.82 -26.94
N LYS A 33 -4.59 -30.85 -27.24
CA LYS A 33 -3.66 -31.43 -26.25
C LYS A 33 -2.54 -30.46 -25.87
N LEU A 34 -2.06 -29.66 -26.81
CA LEU A 34 -1.02 -28.66 -26.58
C LEU A 34 -1.57 -27.50 -25.72
N ASP A 35 -2.81 -27.08 -25.97
CA ASP A 35 -3.50 -26.08 -25.15
C ASP A 35 -3.71 -26.58 -23.71
N GLU A 36 -4.21 -27.81 -23.53
CA GLU A 36 -4.37 -28.44 -22.20
C GLU A 36 -3.04 -28.49 -21.43
N MET A 37 -1.96 -28.92 -22.09
CA MET A 37 -0.63 -28.97 -21.48
C MET A 37 -0.10 -27.55 -21.12
N ALA A 38 -0.32 -26.60 -22.02
CA ALA A 38 0.09 -25.20 -21.77
C ALA A 38 -0.57 -24.62 -20.53
N LEU A 39 -1.90 -24.79 -20.40
CA LEU A 39 -2.66 -24.33 -19.24
C LEU A 39 -2.20 -25.01 -17.94
N ILE A 40 -1.90 -26.32 -17.97
CA ILE A 40 -1.35 -27.05 -16.81
C ILE A 40 0.02 -26.47 -16.40
N VAL A 41 0.90 -26.20 -17.36
CA VAL A 41 2.23 -25.65 -17.10
C VAL A 41 2.11 -24.26 -16.47
N LEU A 42 1.27 -23.38 -17.03
CA LEU A 42 1.04 -22.04 -16.50
C LEU A 42 0.45 -22.05 -15.09
N HIS A 43 -0.56 -22.90 -14.86
CA HIS A 43 -1.15 -23.03 -13.53
C HIS A 43 -0.11 -23.53 -12.51
N ARG A 44 0.70 -24.50 -12.88
CA ARG A 44 1.78 -25.01 -12.03
C ARG A 44 2.85 -23.94 -11.74
N ASP A 45 3.22 -23.13 -12.74
CA ASP A 45 4.20 -22.07 -12.57
C ASP A 45 3.68 -20.97 -11.62
N ASN A 46 2.44 -20.53 -11.81
CA ASN A 46 1.79 -19.58 -10.90
C ASN A 46 1.71 -20.14 -9.47
N HIS A 47 1.36 -21.41 -9.32
CA HIS A 47 1.33 -22.04 -8.00
C HIS A 47 2.71 -22.07 -7.32
N LEU A 48 3.77 -22.37 -8.07
CA LEU A 48 5.15 -22.33 -7.57
C LEU A 48 5.58 -20.90 -7.20
N ARG A 49 5.18 -19.90 -8.00
CA ARG A 49 5.44 -18.48 -7.68
C ARG A 49 4.75 -18.05 -6.38
N LEU A 50 3.50 -18.45 -6.18
CA LEU A 50 2.76 -18.21 -4.93
C LEU A 50 3.47 -18.84 -3.74
N LEU A 51 3.80 -20.11 -3.80
CA LEU A 51 4.44 -20.84 -2.70
C LEU A 51 5.85 -20.29 -2.38
N ASN A 52 6.65 -20.03 -3.40
CA ASN A 52 8.06 -19.72 -3.22
C ASN A 52 8.36 -18.21 -3.06
N LYS A 53 7.47 -17.34 -3.51
CA LYS A 53 7.68 -15.88 -3.47
C LYS A 53 6.68 -15.17 -2.58
N VAL A 54 5.37 -15.38 -2.78
CA VAL A 54 4.35 -14.59 -2.09
C VAL A 54 4.20 -14.98 -0.63
N ILE A 55 4.20 -16.28 -0.32
CA ILE A 55 4.04 -16.74 1.07
C ILE A 55 5.17 -16.23 1.98
N PRO A 56 6.46 -16.35 1.62
CA PRO A 56 7.54 -15.79 2.43
C PRO A 56 7.43 -14.29 2.66
N VAL A 57 7.02 -13.54 1.64
CA VAL A 57 6.77 -12.10 1.77
C VAL A 57 5.62 -11.85 2.75
N GLY A 58 4.49 -12.56 2.63
CA GLY A 58 3.36 -12.45 3.54
C GLY A 58 3.73 -12.74 5.00
N VAL A 59 4.55 -13.77 5.23
CA VAL A 59 5.10 -14.08 6.58
C VAL A 59 5.97 -12.93 7.09
N SER A 60 6.86 -12.39 6.25
CA SER A 60 7.72 -11.26 6.61
C SER A 60 6.91 -10.01 6.94
N LEU A 61 5.90 -9.67 6.10
CA LEU A 61 5.01 -8.53 6.34
C LEU A 61 4.23 -8.67 7.66
N SER A 62 3.75 -9.88 7.96
CA SER A 62 2.99 -10.14 9.19
C SER A 62 3.86 -10.11 10.45
N ALA A 63 5.16 -10.33 10.34
CA ALA A 63 6.11 -10.30 11.44
C ALA A 63 6.72 -8.91 11.68
N GLU A 64 6.59 -7.98 10.72
CA GLU A 64 7.17 -6.64 10.82
C GLU A 64 6.43 -5.81 11.87
N ARG A 65 7.20 -5.18 12.75
CA ARG A 65 6.70 -4.36 13.86
C ARG A 65 6.91 -2.86 13.64
N ASP A 66 7.72 -2.51 12.68
CA ASP A 66 7.93 -1.12 12.26
C ASP A 66 7.01 -0.81 11.09
N PHE A 67 6.09 0.14 11.31
CA PHE A 67 5.09 0.50 10.30
C PHE A 67 5.71 1.06 9.02
N ASN A 68 6.75 1.87 9.16
CA ASN A 68 7.43 2.45 8.01
C ASN A 68 8.13 1.37 7.18
N ARG A 69 8.77 0.39 7.83
CA ARG A 69 9.37 -0.76 7.15
C ARG A 69 8.33 -1.64 6.48
N LEU A 70 7.17 -1.84 7.11
CA LEU A 70 6.07 -2.58 6.52
C LEU A 70 5.62 -1.92 5.20
N LEU A 71 5.37 -0.60 5.21
CA LEU A 71 4.99 0.17 4.03
C LEU A 71 6.04 0.10 2.92
N GLU A 72 7.32 0.28 3.26
CA GLU A 72 8.44 0.19 2.31
C GLU A 72 8.54 -1.19 1.67
N THR A 73 8.39 -2.24 2.47
CA THR A 73 8.45 -3.63 1.98
C THR A 73 7.30 -3.91 1.02
N VAL A 74 6.08 -3.48 1.34
CA VAL A 74 4.92 -3.63 0.44
C VAL A 74 5.19 -2.99 -0.93
N VAL A 75 5.67 -1.75 -0.94
CA VAL A 75 5.96 -1.06 -2.22
C VAL A 75 7.11 -1.73 -2.97
N ALA A 76 8.18 -2.10 -2.25
CA ALA A 76 9.35 -2.75 -2.85
C ALA A 76 9.01 -4.10 -3.49
N GLU A 77 8.26 -4.93 -2.79
CA GLU A 77 7.84 -6.23 -3.30
C GLU A 77 6.87 -6.10 -4.48
N ALA A 78 5.91 -5.16 -4.40
CA ALA A 78 5.00 -4.89 -5.51
C ALA A 78 5.75 -4.41 -6.77
N GLN A 79 6.77 -3.55 -6.62
CA GLN A 79 7.64 -3.16 -7.72
C GLN A 79 8.41 -4.36 -8.29
N ALA A 80 8.99 -5.21 -7.42
CA ALA A 80 9.76 -6.38 -7.84
C ALA A 80 8.89 -7.41 -8.59
N PHE A 81 7.67 -7.64 -8.12
CA PHE A 81 6.74 -8.59 -8.76
C PHE A 81 6.26 -8.12 -10.14
N THR A 82 6.08 -6.81 -10.32
CA THR A 82 5.58 -6.23 -11.57
C THR A 82 6.66 -5.68 -12.47
N ASN A 83 7.92 -5.73 -12.03
CA ASN A 83 9.04 -5.05 -12.66
C ASN A 83 8.75 -3.55 -12.89
N ALA A 84 8.01 -2.93 -11.95
CA ALA A 84 7.68 -1.51 -12.02
C ALA A 84 8.86 -0.64 -11.61
N ASP A 85 9.08 0.44 -12.36
CA ASP A 85 10.17 1.38 -12.11
C ASP A 85 9.92 2.26 -10.89
N ALA A 86 8.65 2.63 -10.66
CA ALA A 86 8.27 3.43 -9.50
C ALA A 86 7.05 2.86 -8.78
N GLY A 87 6.95 3.19 -7.49
CA GLY A 87 5.83 2.81 -6.63
C GLY A 87 5.54 3.89 -5.60
N THR A 88 4.26 4.11 -5.36
CA THR A 88 3.74 5.06 -4.36
C THR A 88 2.70 4.37 -3.50
N MET A 89 2.81 4.56 -2.20
CA MET A 89 1.80 4.14 -1.22
C MET A 89 1.11 5.37 -0.65
N TYR A 90 -0.21 5.32 -0.65
CA TYR A 90 -1.07 6.28 0.02
C TYR A 90 -1.79 5.60 1.17
N LEU A 91 -1.95 6.29 2.29
CA LEU A 91 -2.87 5.90 3.36
C LEU A 91 -4.07 6.83 3.37
N LEU A 92 -5.24 6.27 3.63
CA LEU A 92 -6.47 7.03 3.77
C LEU A 92 -6.57 7.59 5.19
N GLU A 93 -6.56 8.91 5.31
CA GLU A 93 -6.76 9.65 6.57
C GLU A 93 -7.97 10.58 6.43
N GLY A 94 -9.10 10.21 7.01
CA GLY A 94 -10.35 10.95 6.84
C GLY A 94 -10.82 10.96 5.39
N GLN A 95 -10.76 12.10 4.72
CA GLN A 95 -11.19 12.29 3.33
C GLN A 95 -10.02 12.58 2.37
N GLU A 96 -8.80 12.25 2.77
CA GLU A 96 -7.62 12.47 1.95
C GLU A 96 -6.70 11.26 1.90
N LEU A 97 -6.02 11.10 0.77
CA LEU A 97 -4.97 10.11 0.57
C LEU A 97 -3.61 10.79 0.78
N ARG A 98 -2.94 10.46 1.89
CA ARG A 98 -1.60 10.94 2.20
C ARG A 98 -0.55 10.06 1.58
N PHE A 99 0.41 10.68 0.92
CA PHE A 99 1.61 9.99 0.46
C PHE A 99 2.45 9.54 1.68
N VAL A 100 2.74 8.26 1.79
CA VAL A 100 3.56 7.71 2.89
C VAL A 100 4.85 7.08 2.41
N ILE A 101 4.86 6.49 1.21
CA ILE A 101 6.07 5.98 0.53
C ILE A 101 6.04 6.44 -0.92
N LEU A 102 7.19 6.90 -1.42
CA LEU A 102 7.44 7.15 -2.82
C LEU A 102 8.82 6.63 -3.18
N ARG A 103 8.89 5.75 -4.17
CA ARG A 103 10.12 5.16 -4.67
C ARG A 103 10.15 5.23 -6.19
N ASN A 104 11.32 5.59 -6.74
CA ASN A 104 11.57 5.53 -8.17
C ASN A 104 13.00 5.03 -8.40
N THR A 105 13.13 3.89 -9.07
CA THR A 105 14.42 3.21 -9.25
C THR A 105 15.31 3.95 -10.23
N SER A 106 14.76 4.42 -11.35
CA SER A 106 15.52 5.14 -12.37
C SER A 106 16.03 6.50 -11.90
N LEU A 107 15.34 7.14 -10.95
CA LEU A 107 15.74 8.41 -10.35
C LEU A 107 16.52 8.25 -9.04
N ASP A 108 16.74 7.02 -8.58
CA ASP A 108 17.26 6.71 -7.24
C ASP A 108 16.53 7.49 -6.11
N LEU A 109 15.22 7.63 -6.25
CA LEU A 109 14.39 8.42 -5.34
C LEU A 109 13.72 7.52 -4.32
N LYS A 110 13.87 7.86 -3.03
CA LYS A 110 13.21 7.21 -1.90
C LYS A 110 12.78 8.28 -0.92
N MET A 111 11.48 8.44 -0.74
CA MET A 111 10.89 9.43 0.18
C MET A 111 9.86 8.77 1.08
N GLY A 112 9.75 9.25 2.30
CA GLY A 112 8.89 8.68 3.34
C GLY A 112 9.49 7.42 3.98
N GLY A 113 8.72 6.73 4.79
CA GLY A 113 9.16 5.53 5.50
C GLY A 113 10.36 5.79 6.42
N THR A 114 11.40 4.97 6.29
CA THR A 114 12.65 5.07 7.06
C THR A 114 13.75 5.85 6.32
N SER A 115 13.48 6.38 5.11
CA SER A 115 14.48 7.09 4.29
C SER A 115 15.03 8.37 4.93
N GLY A 116 14.26 8.99 5.82
CA GLY A 116 14.56 10.31 6.40
C GLY A 116 14.15 11.48 5.50
N ASP A 117 13.85 11.24 4.23
CA ASP A 117 13.42 12.29 3.30
C ASP A 117 11.89 12.47 3.36
N PRO A 118 11.41 13.64 3.78
CA PRO A 118 9.98 13.89 3.88
C PRO A 118 9.33 14.01 2.50
N ILE A 119 8.15 13.42 2.34
CA ILE A 119 7.33 13.65 1.15
C ILE A 119 6.66 15.02 1.27
N ARG A 120 6.91 15.89 0.28
CA ARG A 120 6.41 17.29 0.25
C ARG A 120 5.19 17.46 -0.66
N PHE A 121 4.65 16.37 -1.21
CA PHE A 121 3.44 16.44 -2.02
C PHE A 121 2.20 16.65 -1.13
N LYS A 122 1.28 17.47 -1.64
CA LYS A 122 -0.01 17.67 -0.96
C LYS A 122 -0.81 16.36 -1.02
N PRO A 123 -1.56 16.04 0.05
CA PRO A 123 -2.49 14.91 0.02
C PRO A 123 -3.49 15.05 -1.13
N VAL A 124 -3.93 13.91 -1.66
CA VAL A 124 -4.99 13.86 -2.68
C VAL A 124 -6.34 13.86 -1.96
N GLN A 125 -7.14 14.90 -2.20
CA GLN A 125 -8.49 14.99 -1.65
C GLN A 125 -9.42 14.02 -2.38
N LEU A 126 -10.25 13.28 -1.64
CA LEU A 126 -11.27 12.39 -2.21
C LEU A 126 -12.48 13.19 -2.73
N TYR A 127 -12.72 14.34 -2.15
CA TYR A 127 -13.84 15.22 -2.51
C TYR A 127 -13.33 16.62 -2.81
N SER A 128 -13.96 17.28 -3.75
CA SER A 128 -13.74 18.70 -4.07
C SER A 128 -14.35 19.61 -3.00
N GLU A 129 -14.05 20.91 -3.04
CA GLU A 129 -14.60 21.89 -2.10
C GLU A 129 -16.13 21.98 -2.11
N ASP A 130 -16.77 21.67 -3.23
CA ASP A 130 -18.23 21.59 -3.39
C ASP A 130 -18.86 20.28 -2.88
N GLY A 131 -18.04 19.36 -2.37
CA GLY A 131 -18.46 18.05 -1.88
C GLY A 131 -18.61 16.97 -2.96
N SER A 132 -18.33 17.29 -4.23
CA SER A 132 -18.35 16.29 -5.31
C SER A 132 -17.15 15.34 -5.21
N GLU A 133 -17.33 14.08 -5.68
CA GLU A 133 -16.26 13.09 -5.73
C GLU A 133 -15.15 13.52 -6.68
N ASN A 134 -13.90 13.48 -6.24
CA ASN A 134 -12.74 13.74 -7.10
C ASN A 134 -12.41 12.49 -7.94
N LEU A 135 -13.12 12.31 -9.04
CA LEU A 135 -12.94 11.18 -9.95
C LEU A 135 -11.87 11.45 -11.03
N SER A 136 -11.37 12.65 -11.11
CA SER A 136 -10.32 13.02 -12.08
C SER A 136 -8.93 12.53 -11.65
N ASN A 137 -8.67 12.36 -10.35
CA ASN A 137 -7.43 11.79 -9.86
C ASN A 137 -7.53 10.26 -9.78
N VAL A 138 -6.56 9.55 -10.37
CA VAL A 138 -6.56 8.08 -10.47
C VAL A 138 -6.57 7.40 -9.09
N ALA A 139 -5.82 7.92 -8.12
CA ALA A 139 -5.77 7.33 -6.77
C ALA A 139 -7.08 7.57 -6.02
N SER A 140 -7.65 8.77 -6.12
CA SER A 140 -8.96 9.09 -5.56
C SER A 140 -10.07 8.25 -6.18
N TYR A 141 -10.08 8.12 -7.51
CA TYR A 141 -11.02 7.25 -8.23
C TYR A 141 -10.94 5.80 -7.71
N ALA A 142 -9.71 5.24 -7.64
CA ALA A 142 -9.51 3.87 -7.16
C ALA A 142 -10.03 3.68 -5.74
N ALA A 143 -9.81 4.65 -4.84
CA ALA A 143 -10.31 4.60 -3.47
C ALA A 143 -11.83 4.69 -3.39
N LEU A 144 -12.45 5.66 -4.09
CA LEU A 144 -13.89 5.92 -4.03
C LEU A 144 -14.70 4.81 -4.70
N LYS A 145 -14.23 4.32 -5.86
CA LYS A 145 -14.94 3.28 -6.63
C LYS A 145 -14.52 1.86 -6.21
N LYS A 146 -13.50 1.73 -5.35
CA LYS A 146 -12.95 0.43 -4.91
C LYS A 146 -12.56 -0.44 -6.10
N GLN A 147 -12.00 0.18 -7.12
CA GLN A 147 -11.66 -0.47 -8.36
C GLN A 147 -10.21 -0.25 -8.71
N ARG A 148 -9.58 -1.32 -9.22
CA ARG A 148 -8.26 -1.22 -9.82
C ARG A 148 -8.36 -0.43 -11.13
N VAL A 149 -7.40 0.46 -11.36
CA VAL A 149 -7.27 1.24 -12.58
C VAL A 149 -5.95 0.91 -13.25
N LYS A 150 -6.00 0.57 -14.52
CA LYS A 150 -4.82 0.42 -15.39
C LYS A 150 -4.85 1.52 -16.45
N VAL A 151 -3.72 2.17 -16.66
CA VAL A 151 -3.53 3.20 -17.67
C VAL A 151 -2.31 2.83 -18.50
N ALA A 152 -2.49 2.70 -19.80
CA ALA A 152 -1.43 2.32 -20.73
C ALA A 152 -0.41 3.45 -20.97
N ASP A 153 -0.90 4.67 -21.12
CA ASP A 153 -0.08 5.89 -21.24
C ASP A 153 -0.79 7.10 -20.65
N ALA A 154 -0.25 7.65 -19.57
CA ALA A 154 -0.78 8.83 -18.86
C ALA A 154 -0.80 10.12 -19.71
N TYR A 155 -0.06 10.16 -20.82
CA TYR A 155 -0.05 11.34 -21.67
C TYR A 155 -1.16 11.34 -22.72
N THR A 156 -1.71 10.18 -23.02
CA THR A 156 -2.80 9.99 -23.99
C THR A 156 -4.10 9.52 -23.35
N ALA A 157 -4.07 9.14 -22.07
CA ALA A 157 -5.26 8.68 -21.37
C ALA A 157 -6.30 9.80 -21.20
N GLU A 158 -7.54 9.45 -21.45
CA GLU A 158 -8.70 10.29 -21.21
C GLU A 158 -9.37 9.94 -19.87
N GLY A 159 -10.12 10.89 -19.30
CA GLY A 159 -10.89 10.68 -18.07
C GLY A 159 -10.15 10.92 -16.76
N PHE A 160 -8.81 11.06 -16.79
CA PHE A 160 -8.01 11.36 -15.61
C PHE A 160 -7.11 12.57 -15.83
N ASP A 161 -6.87 13.32 -14.74
CA ASP A 161 -5.94 14.44 -14.73
C ASP A 161 -4.53 13.99 -14.33
N PHE A 162 -3.61 14.00 -15.26
CA PHE A 162 -2.18 13.72 -15.06
C PHE A 162 -1.31 14.99 -15.06
N SER A 163 -1.90 16.18 -14.85
CA SER A 163 -1.14 17.44 -14.83
C SER A 163 -0.02 17.43 -13.79
N GLY A 164 -0.29 16.93 -12.58
CA GLY A 164 0.71 16.78 -11.53
C GLY A 164 1.83 15.81 -11.91
N THR A 165 1.49 14.69 -12.55
CA THR A 165 2.46 13.73 -13.08
C THR A 165 3.34 14.36 -14.15
N LYS A 166 2.73 15.07 -15.12
CA LYS A 166 3.46 15.76 -16.18
C LYS A 166 4.38 16.87 -15.65
N ALA A 167 3.96 17.57 -14.58
CA ALA A 167 4.80 18.56 -13.90
C ALA A 167 6.01 17.91 -13.23
N PHE A 168 5.83 16.78 -12.52
CA PHE A 168 6.92 16.01 -11.94
C PHE A 168 7.90 15.51 -13.02
N ASP A 169 7.38 14.94 -14.12
CA ASP A 169 8.17 14.43 -15.23
C ASP A 169 9.02 15.55 -15.86
N SER A 170 8.45 16.74 -16.06
CA SER A 170 9.18 17.88 -16.63
C SER A 170 10.31 18.41 -15.73
N GLN A 171 10.18 18.27 -14.41
CA GLN A 171 11.19 18.70 -13.45
C GLN A 171 12.33 17.69 -13.30
N THR A 172 12.02 16.40 -13.44
CA THR A 172 12.95 15.31 -13.16
C THR A 172 13.57 14.69 -14.42
N GLY A 173 13.01 14.97 -15.60
CA GLY A 173 13.35 14.30 -16.85
C GLY A 173 12.80 12.87 -16.93
N TYR A 174 11.98 12.46 -15.98
CA TYR A 174 11.30 11.17 -16.00
C TYR A 174 10.14 11.16 -16.99
N ARG A 175 9.69 9.99 -17.39
CA ARG A 175 8.51 9.80 -18.22
C ARG A 175 7.60 8.76 -17.59
N SER A 176 6.60 9.21 -16.87
CA SER A 176 5.53 8.35 -16.33
C SER A 176 4.59 7.96 -17.44
N LYS A 177 4.59 6.69 -17.83
CA LYS A 177 3.80 6.18 -18.95
C LYS A 177 2.68 5.29 -18.46
N SER A 178 2.98 4.06 -18.04
CA SER A 178 1.97 3.10 -17.62
C SER A 178 1.73 3.16 -16.12
N PHE A 179 0.47 2.99 -15.70
CA PHE A 179 0.04 3.02 -14.31
C PHE A 179 -0.79 1.79 -13.96
N LEU A 180 -0.58 1.29 -12.77
CA LEU A 180 -1.47 0.37 -12.07
C LEU A 180 -1.78 0.97 -10.70
N THR A 181 -3.03 1.30 -10.47
CA THR A 181 -3.49 1.88 -9.20
C THR A 181 -4.54 0.96 -8.60
N THR A 182 -4.28 0.46 -7.39
CA THR A 182 -5.14 -0.52 -6.73
C THR A 182 -5.49 -0.05 -5.32
N PRO A 183 -6.78 -0.07 -4.93
CA PRO A 183 -7.18 0.20 -3.56
C PRO A 183 -6.77 -0.97 -2.65
N LEU A 184 -6.42 -0.67 -1.41
CA LEU A 184 -6.16 -1.63 -0.35
C LEU A 184 -7.41 -1.69 0.50
N GLU A 185 -8.23 -2.71 0.27
CA GLU A 185 -9.53 -2.90 0.93
C GLU A 185 -9.43 -3.98 1.99
N ASN A 186 -9.78 -3.65 3.24
CA ASN A 186 -9.75 -4.57 4.36
C ASN A 186 -10.95 -5.54 4.34
N LYS A 187 -11.00 -6.46 5.31
CA LYS A 187 -12.06 -7.48 5.41
C LYS A 187 -13.45 -6.91 5.59
N GLU A 188 -13.54 -5.72 6.14
CA GLU A 188 -14.79 -4.99 6.36
C GLU A 188 -15.24 -4.21 5.12
N GLY A 189 -14.51 -4.31 4.01
CA GLY A 189 -14.80 -3.60 2.78
C GLY A 189 -14.44 -2.11 2.85
N GLN A 190 -13.55 -1.71 3.76
CA GLN A 190 -13.08 -0.33 3.88
C GLN A 190 -11.74 -0.17 3.18
N VAL A 191 -11.59 0.89 2.42
CA VAL A 191 -10.30 1.25 1.83
C VAL A 191 -9.42 1.87 2.91
N ILE A 192 -8.25 1.28 3.15
CA ILE A 192 -7.26 1.77 4.12
C ILE A 192 -6.12 2.54 3.45
N GLY A 193 -5.98 2.39 2.14
CA GLY A 193 -4.95 3.06 1.35
C GLY A 193 -5.06 2.73 -0.13
N VAL A 194 -4.10 3.22 -0.90
CA VAL A 194 -3.97 2.97 -2.34
C VAL A 194 -2.51 2.69 -2.65
N LEU A 195 -2.25 1.62 -3.40
CA LEU A 195 -0.95 1.33 -3.99
C LEU A 195 -0.97 1.74 -5.46
N GLN A 196 0.00 2.53 -5.89
CA GLN A 196 0.17 2.92 -7.28
C GLN A 196 1.56 2.52 -7.78
N LEU A 197 1.60 1.77 -8.86
CA LEU A 197 2.82 1.35 -9.54
C LEU A 197 2.91 2.05 -10.89
N ILE A 198 4.13 2.42 -11.30
CA ILE A 198 4.35 3.21 -12.50
C ILE A 198 5.46 2.58 -13.33
N ASN A 199 5.27 2.52 -14.64
CA ASN A 199 6.21 2.05 -15.62
C ASN A 199 6.64 0.59 -15.37
N ALA A 200 5.74 -0.36 -15.65
CA ALA A 200 6.15 -1.75 -15.79
C ALA A 200 7.17 -1.88 -16.92
N LYS A 201 8.30 -2.55 -16.68
CA LYS A 201 9.36 -2.76 -17.65
C LYS A 201 9.36 -4.20 -18.15
N ASP A 202 9.47 -4.36 -19.44
CA ASP A 202 9.77 -5.66 -20.04
C ASP A 202 11.16 -6.14 -19.60
N ALA A 203 11.25 -7.37 -19.09
CA ALA A 203 12.48 -7.90 -18.50
C ALA A 203 13.60 -8.12 -19.54
N ALA A 204 13.26 -8.30 -20.82
CA ALA A 204 14.22 -8.57 -21.88
C ALA A 204 14.73 -7.28 -22.57
N THR A 205 13.82 -6.31 -22.78
CA THR A 205 14.12 -5.08 -23.52
C THR A 205 14.36 -3.87 -22.62
N GLY A 206 13.84 -3.89 -21.39
CA GLY A 206 13.82 -2.75 -20.48
C GLY A 206 12.84 -1.64 -20.88
N GLU A 207 12.06 -1.83 -21.94
CA GLU A 207 11.07 -0.87 -22.40
C GLU A 207 9.86 -0.83 -21.47
N THR A 208 9.24 0.34 -21.36
CA THR A 208 8.02 0.49 -20.58
C THR A 208 6.84 -0.13 -21.31
N VAL A 209 6.16 -1.06 -20.65
CA VAL A 209 4.99 -1.80 -21.13
C VAL A 209 3.77 -1.53 -20.23
N GLU A 210 2.61 -1.97 -20.67
CA GLU A 210 1.40 -1.97 -19.84
C GLU A 210 1.47 -3.01 -18.72
N PHE A 211 0.82 -2.71 -17.59
CA PHE A 211 0.66 -3.67 -16.52
C PHE A 211 -0.30 -4.80 -16.95
N LYS A 212 0.16 -6.03 -16.81
CA LYS A 212 -0.65 -7.23 -17.03
C LYS A 212 -1.45 -7.59 -15.77
N ASP A 213 -2.54 -8.34 -15.94
CA ASP A 213 -3.19 -8.98 -14.81
C ASP A 213 -2.31 -10.14 -14.34
N ASP A 214 -2.04 -10.17 -13.03
CA ASP A 214 -1.20 -11.20 -12.42
C ASP A 214 -1.81 -11.63 -11.09
N GLU A 215 -2.25 -12.89 -10.99
CA GLU A 215 -2.84 -13.50 -9.80
C GLU A 215 -1.86 -13.48 -8.61
N VAL A 216 -0.57 -13.51 -8.89
CA VAL A 216 0.48 -13.46 -7.87
C VAL A 216 0.54 -12.07 -7.23
N LEU A 217 0.39 -11.01 -8.04
CA LEU A 217 0.28 -9.64 -7.54
C LEU A 217 -1.01 -9.45 -6.70
N GLU A 218 -2.13 -10.05 -7.13
CA GLU A 218 -3.38 -10.04 -6.35
C GLU A 218 -3.16 -10.61 -4.95
N ALA A 219 -2.54 -11.80 -4.88
CA ALA A 219 -2.26 -12.45 -3.60
C ALA A 219 -1.30 -11.61 -2.73
N LEU A 220 -0.29 -10.96 -3.32
CA LEU A 220 0.60 -10.05 -2.60
C LEU A 220 -0.18 -8.86 -2.02
N ILE A 221 -1.05 -8.23 -2.82
CA ILE A 221 -1.87 -7.10 -2.38
C ILE A 221 -2.79 -7.50 -1.23
N MET A 222 -3.42 -8.68 -1.30
CA MET A 222 -4.26 -9.20 -0.21
C MET A 222 -3.45 -9.39 1.09
N LEU A 223 -2.27 -9.99 1.01
CA LEU A 223 -1.40 -10.20 2.18
C LEU A 223 -0.88 -8.88 2.74
N ALA A 224 -0.47 -7.96 1.88
CA ALA A 224 -0.03 -6.62 2.27
C ALA A 224 -1.15 -5.84 2.98
N THR A 225 -2.36 -5.87 2.40
CA THR A 225 -3.53 -5.22 2.99
C THR A 225 -3.86 -5.82 4.36
N ALA A 226 -3.84 -7.15 4.49
CA ALA A 226 -4.09 -7.82 5.76
C ALA A 226 -3.04 -7.47 6.84
N ALA A 227 -1.77 -7.37 6.46
CA ALA A 227 -0.69 -6.98 7.37
C ALA A 227 -0.83 -5.51 7.82
N LEU A 228 -1.14 -4.60 6.89
CA LEU A 228 -1.38 -3.18 7.18
C LEU A 228 -2.60 -2.98 8.09
N ASP A 229 -3.72 -3.63 7.77
CA ASP A 229 -4.94 -3.57 8.57
C ASP A 229 -4.70 -4.11 9.99
N GLY A 230 -3.99 -5.24 10.10
CA GLY A 230 -3.58 -5.81 11.39
C GLY A 230 -2.75 -4.83 12.22
N TYR A 231 -1.78 -4.17 11.60
CA TYR A 231 -0.94 -3.17 12.27
C TYR A 231 -1.75 -1.96 12.74
N ILE A 232 -2.61 -1.41 11.87
CA ILE A 232 -3.46 -0.24 12.19
C ILE A 232 -4.39 -0.57 13.37
N ARG A 233 -5.01 -1.75 13.36
CA ARG A 233 -5.89 -2.20 14.46
C ARG A 233 -5.12 -2.36 15.78
N GLU A 234 -3.95 -2.97 15.73
CA GLU A 234 -3.13 -3.14 16.93
C GLU A 234 -2.70 -1.79 17.51
N ALA A 235 -2.29 -0.83 16.66
CA ALA A 235 -1.93 0.52 17.08
C ALA A 235 -3.13 1.24 17.73
N THR A 236 -4.31 1.15 17.13
CA THR A 236 -5.55 1.74 17.66
C THR A 236 -5.91 1.15 19.02
N LEU A 237 -5.88 -0.18 19.15
CA LEU A 237 -6.16 -0.86 20.42
C LEU A 237 -5.16 -0.47 21.51
N ARG A 238 -3.88 -0.35 21.17
CA ARG A 238 -2.87 0.13 22.13
C ARG A 238 -3.14 1.54 22.61
N GLN A 239 -3.57 2.43 21.73
CA GLN A 239 -3.94 3.81 22.09
C GLN A 239 -5.17 3.85 22.99
N GLU A 240 -6.20 3.06 22.72
CA GLU A 240 -7.39 2.97 23.54
C GLU A 240 -7.08 2.43 24.94
N ILE A 241 -6.28 1.36 25.02
CA ILE A 241 -5.84 0.81 26.31
C ILE A 241 -5.03 1.85 27.11
N ALA A 242 -4.15 2.61 26.45
CA ALA A 242 -3.38 3.66 27.10
C ALA A 242 -4.30 4.77 27.64
N LYS A 243 -5.29 5.19 26.86
CA LYS A 243 -6.31 6.19 27.26
C LYS A 243 -7.12 5.71 28.47
N LEU A 244 -7.65 4.50 28.42
CA LEU A 244 -8.41 3.92 29.53
C LEU A 244 -7.57 3.78 30.80
N ARG A 245 -6.29 3.43 30.69
CA ARG A 245 -5.39 3.36 31.86
C ARG A 245 -5.19 4.73 32.50
N ILE A 246 -5.11 5.80 31.73
CA ILE A 246 -4.99 7.18 32.24
C ILE A 246 -6.29 7.55 32.97
N GLU A 247 -7.44 7.30 32.38
CA GLU A 247 -8.76 7.57 32.97
C GLU A 247 -8.98 6.84 34.29
N ILE A 248 -8.56 5.58 34.40
CA ILE A 248 -8.69 4.78 35.64
C ILE A 248 -7.71 5.26 36.72
N ASN A 249 -6.52 5.71 36.34
CA ASN A 249 -5.50 6.08 37.31
C ASN A 249 -5.67 7.52 37.84
N GLN A 250 -6.32 8.43 37.10
CA GLN A 250 -6.57 9.80 37.58
C GLN A 250 -7.36 9.84 38.89
N PRO A 251 -8.52 9.18 39.05
CA PRO A 251 -9.27 9.20 40.31
C PRO A 251 -8.51 8.57 41.47
N ARG A 252 -7.69 7.55 41.21
CA ARG A 252 -6.86 6.91 42.26
C ARG A 252 -5.76 7.85 42.74
N ARG A 253 -5.09 8.57 41.82
CA ARG A 253 -4.09 9.57 42.20
C ARG A 253 -4.69 10.74 42.99
N THR A 254 -5.87 11.23 42.57
CA THR A 254 -6.56 12.29 43.27
C THR A 254 -6.90 11.86 44.70
N ARG A 255 -7.47 10.67 44.89
CA ARG A 255 -7.75 10.13 46.23
C ARG A 255 -6.50 9.94 47.09
N GLN A 256 -5.42 9.42 46.53
CA GLN A 256 -4.15 9.29 47.27
C GLN A 256 -3.57 10.65 47.69
N VAL A 257 -3.68 11.66 46.83
CA VAL A 257 -3.26 13.01 47.16
C VAL A 257 -4.15 13.61 48.25
N GLU A 258 -5.47 13.44 48.16
CA GLU A 258 -6.42 13.88 49.20
C GLU A 258 -6.16 13.18 50.53
N GLU A 259 -5.93 11.85 50.53
CA GLU A 259 -5.59 11.10 51.74
C GLU A 259 -4.29 11.57 52.38
N ILE A 260 -3.26 11.93 51.58
CA ILE A 260 -1.98 12.44 52.10
C ILE A 260 -2.17 13.88 52.60
N THR A 261 -2.86 14.74 51.87
CA THR A 261 -3.05 16.14 52.22
C THR A 261 -3.98 16.32 53.42
N ASP A 262 -4.85 15.39 53.70
CA ASP A 262 -5.79 15.41 54.82
C ASP A 262 -5.17 14.88 56.13
N THR A 263 -3.93 14.39 56.09
CA THR A 263 -3.21 13.95 57.28
C THR A 263 -2.82 15.15 58.21
N GLU A 264 -2.89 14.90 59.49
CA GLU A 264 -2.48 15.90 60.53
C GLU A 264 -1.02 16.31 60.37
N PHE A 265 -0.18 15.42 59.83
CA PHE A 265 1.20 15.68 59.50
C PHE A 265 1.35 16.75 58.39
N PHE A 266 0.53 16.67 57.35
CA PHE A 266 0.62 17.62 56.23
C PHE A 266 0.09 19.01 56.63
N ARG A 267 -0.96 19.09 57.46
CA ARG A 267 -1.44 20.33 58.06
C ARG A 267 -0.37 20.99 58.92
N ASN A 268 0.33 20.23 59.76
CA ASN A 268 1.43 20.71 60.56
C ASN A 268 2.62 21.20 59.73
N LEU A 269 2.91 20.56 58.61
CA LEU A 269 3.94 21.01 57.66
C LEU A 269 3.56 22.34 56.97
N GLN A 270 2.32 22.53 56.60
CA GLN A 270 1.83 23.77 56.01
C GLN A 270 1.93 24.96 57.02
N ILE A 271 1.55 24.71 58.25
CA ILE A 271 1.65 25.72 59.31
C ILE A 271 3.12 26.12 59.55
N LYS A 272 4.03 25.15 59.63
CA LYS A 272 5.48 25.42 59.76
C LYS A 272 6.07 26.16 58.57
N ALA A 273 5.68 25.77 57.34
CA ALA A 273 6.15 26.44 56.14
C ALA A 273 5.66 27.89 56.03
N GLN A 274 4.44 28.16 56.50
CA GLN A 274 3.85 29.50 56.54
C GLN A 274 4.58 30.38 57.57
N ALA A 275 4.87 29.85 58.76
CA ALA A 275 5.64 30.54 59.80
C ALA A 275 7.07 30.91 59.34
N ILE A 276 7.76 30.03 58.62
CA ILE A 276 9.09 30.30 58.03
C ILE A 276 9.02 31.39 56.97
N ARG A 277 7.98 31.41 56.13
CA ARG A 277 7.78 32.48 55.11
C ARG A 277 7.52 33.82 55.74
N GLU A 278 6.82 33.90 56.86
CA GLU A 278 6.57 35.15 57.60
C GLU A 278 7.81 35.64 58.31
N GLN A 279 8.67 34.75 58.83
CA GLN A 279 9.97 35.10 59.44
C GLN A 279 10.98 35.64 58.41
N ASN A 280 10.96 35.15 57.17
CA ASN A 280 11.88 35.62 56.12
C ASN A 280 11.37 36.88 55.38
N ARG A 281 10.24 37.44 55.75
CA ARG A 281 9.69 38.67 55.20
C ARG A 281 9.89 39.92 56.10
N LYS A 282 10.50 39.71 57.29
CA LYS A 282 10.97 40.77 58.16
C LYS A 282 12.49 40.95 58.02
#